data_63bf6e8f07b5bed32b254bd1b6662f6b
#
_entry.id   63bf6e8f07b5bed32b254bd1b6662f6b
#
_cell.length_a   1.000
_cell.length_b   1.000
_cell.length_c   1.000
_cell.angle_alpha   90.00
_cell.angle_beta   90.00
_cell.angle_gamma   90.00
#
_symmetry.space_group_name_H-M   'P 1'
#
loop_
_entity.id
_entity.type
_entity.pdbx_description
1 polymer ?
#
loop_
_entity_poly.entity_id
_entity_poly.type
_entity_poly.pdbx_seq_one_letter_code
_entity_poly.pdbx_strand_id
1 'polypeptide(L)'
;HLFGIESIVIPGIPVFFENALNAIGCADWLSSLVLDGIVGGVGAVLGFVPQILLLFIFLAILEGCGYMARVAFIMDRIFRKFGLSGKSFIPMLVGTGCGVPGIMASRTIESDRDRKMTIMTTTFIPCGAKLPIIALIAGALFGGAWWVGPSAYFLGVASIIVSGLILKKTRMFAGDPAPFVMELPAYHIPTVGNVLRSMWERGWSFI
;
A
#
# COMPACT_ATOMS: atom_id res chain seq x y z
N HIS A 1 2.97 -14.33 -13.10
CA HIS A 1 3.96 -15.20 -13.78
C HIS A 1 5.39 -14.63 -13.80
N LEU A 2 5.70 -13.53 -13.11
CA LEU A 2 7.04 -12.93 -13.19
C LEU A 2 8.07 -13.60 -12.27
N PHE A 3 7.63 -14.38 -11.29
CA PHE A 3 8.54 -15.15 -10.43
C PHE A 3 7.94 -16.54 -10.19
N GLY A 4 8.47 -17.54 -10.91
CA GLY A 4 8.13 -18.95 -10.73
C GLY A 4 8.37 -19.53 -9.32
N ILE A 5 8.70 -18.68 -8.36
CA ILE A 5 8.90 -19.02 -6.94
C ILE A 5 7.55 -19.28 -6.25
N GLU A 6 6.49 -18.54 -6.62
CA GLU A 6 5.14 -18.77 -6.10
C GLU A 6 4.62 -20.18 -6.43
N SER A 7 4.97 -20.71 -7.59
CA SER A 7 4.51 -22.05 -8.02
C SER A 7 5.28 -23.21 -7.40
N ILE A 8 6.44 -22.96 -6.78
CA ILE A 8 7.32 -24.02 -6.25
C ILE A 8 7.24 -24.12 -4.73
N VAL A 9 7.14 -22.98 -4.02
CA VAL A 9 7.16 -22.95 -2.55
C VAL A 9 5.75 -23.19 -1.97
N ILE A 10 4.72 -22.66 -2.62
CA ILE A 10 3.34 -22.72 -2.13
C ILE A 10 2.73 -24.13 -2.17
N PRO A 11 2.92 -24.99 -3.23
CA PRO A 11 2.33 -26.33 -3.23
C PRO A 11 3.05 -27.33 -2.32
N GLY A 12 4.33 -27.12 -2.01
CA GLY A 12 5.11 -28.09 -1.21
C GLY A 12 4.75 -28.09 0.27
N ILE A 13 4.42 -26.94 0.85
CA ILE A 13 4.09 -26.79 2.28
C ILE A 13 2.70 -27.38 2.61
N PRO A 14 1.61 -27.07 1.89
CA PRO A 14 0.30 -27.65 2.16
C PRO A 14 0.27 -29.15 1.96
N VAL A 15 0.94 -29.70 0.95
CA VAL A 15 1.02 -31.14 0.71
C VAL A 15 1.72 -31.87 1.86
N PHE A 16 2.78 -31.30 2.43
CA PHE A 16 3.47 -31.87 3.59
C PHE A 16 2.55 -31.89 4.83
N PHE A 17 1.82 -30.79 5.09
CA PHE A 17 0.87 -30.70 6.20
C PHE A 17 -0.35 -31.62 5.99
N GLU A 18 -0.84 -31.74 4.77
CA GLU A 18 -1.93 -32.65 4.41
C GLU A 18 -1.56 -34.11 4.71
N ASN A 19 -0.39 -34.54 4.29
CA ASN A 19 0.13 -35.88 4.57
C ASN A 19 0.33 -36.12 6.08
N ALA A 20 0.84 -35.13 6.82
CA ALA A 20 1.02 -35.24 8.26
C ALA A 20 -0.30 -35.32 9.01
N LEU A 21 -1.33 -34.53 8.63
CA LEU A 21 -2.66 -34.55 9.23
C LEU A 21 -3.41 -35.84 8.91
N ASN A 22 -3.29 -36.37 7.69
CA ASN A 22 -3.87 -37.67 7.32
C ASN A 22 -3.24 -38.83 8.11
N ALA A 23 -1.93 -38.73 8.42
CA ALA A 23 -1.23 -39.74 9.24
C ALA A 23 -1.70 -39.75 10.72
N ILE A 24 -2.18 -38.61 11.23
CA ILE A 24 -2.70 -38.46 12.62
C ILE A 24 -4.15 -38.87 12.74
N GLY A 25 -4.88 -39.07 11.60
CA GLY A 25 -6.29 -39.51 11.62
C GLY A 25 -7.28 -38.46 12.17
N CYS A 26 -6.97 -37.16 11.92
CA CYS A 26 -7.85 -36.08 12.32
C CYS A 26 -9.13 -36.04 11.47
N ALA A 27 -10.24 -35.57 12.09
CA ALA A 27 -11.50 -35.36 11.39
C ALA A 27 -11.33 -34.42 10.20
N ASP A 28 -11.97 -34.74 9.07
CA ASP A 28 -11.84 -34.01 7.80
C ASP A 28 -12.08 -32.49 7.91
N TRP A 29 -12.99 -32.11 8.79
CA TRP A 29 -13.26 -30.72 9.05
C TRP A 29 -12.09 -29.97 9.73
N LEU A 30 -11.36 -30.65 10.64
CA LEU A 30 -10.22 -30.05 11.31
C LEU A 30 -9.03 -29.91 10.36
N SER A 31 -8.83 -30.90 9.49
CA SER A 31 -7.79 -30.87 8.47
C SER A 31 -8.03 -29.74 7.46
N SER A 32 -9.27 -29.55 6.98
CA SER A 32 -9.59 -28.44 6.09
C SER A 32 -9.45 -27.07 6.78
N LEU A 33 -9.84 -26.94 8.05
CA LEU A 33 -9.66 -25.69 8.79
C LEU A 33 -8.17 -25.31 8.94
N VAL A 34 -7.31 -26.27 9.21
CA VAL A 34 -5.86 -26.06 9.37
C VAL A 34 -5.21 -25.78 8.02
N LEU A 35 -5.54 -26.54 6.97
CA LEU A 35 -4.97 -26.36 5.64
C LEU A 35 -5.42 -25.06 4.99
N ASP A 36 -6.73 -24.80 4.96
CA ASP A 36 -7.26 -23.61 4.30
C ASP A 36 -7.08 -22.36 5.17
N GLY A 37 -7.23 -22.47 6.48
CA GLY A 37 -7.10 -21.31 7.38
C GLY A 37 -5.65 -20.95 7.67
N ILE A 38 -4.89 -21.87 8.27
CA ILE A 38 -3.52 -21.53 8.73
C ILE A 38 -2.52 -21.58 7.57
N VAL A 39 -2.46 -22.71 6.86
CA VAL A 39 -1.46 -22.88 5.78
C VAL A 39 -1.78 -21.98 4.60
N GLY A 40 -3.04 -21.88 4.19
CA GLY A 40 -3.50 -20.97 3.15
C GLY A 40 -3.29 -19.50 3.52
N GLY A 41 -3.63 -19.12 4.76
CA GLY A 41 -3.42 -17.74 5.26
C GLY A 41 -1.95 -17.35 5.34
N VAL A 42 -1.12 -18.19 5.94
CA VAL A 42 0.35 -17.94 5.99
C VAL A 42 0.97 -17.93 4.60
N GLY A 43 0.55 -18.85 3.71
CA GLY A 43 1.00 -18.90 2.33
C GLY A 43 0.66 -17.63 1.55
N ALA A 44 -0.54 -17.09 1.73
CA ALA A 44 -0.95 -15.82 1.12
C ALA A 44 -0.08 -14.65 1.62
N VAL A 45 0.17 -14.56 2.93
CA VAL A 45 1.04 -13.51 3.49
C VAL A 45 2.46 -13.62 2.96
N LEU A 46 3.03 -14.82 2.94
CA LEU A 46 4.38 -15.06 2.40
C LEU A 46 4.47 -14.76 0.90
N GLY A 47 3.41 -15.00 0.14
CA GLY A 47 3.33 -14.64 -1.28
C GLY A 47 3.36 -13.13 -1.53
N PHE A 48 2.89 -12.30 -0.59
CA PHE A 48 2.97 -10.83 -0.70
C PHE A 48 4.34 -10.24 -0.35
N VAL A 49 5.17 -10.96 0.42
CA VAL A 49 6.48 -10.46 0.87
C VAL A 49 7.40 -10.07 -0.30
N PRO A 50 7.59 -10.89 -1.35
CA PRO A 50 8.43 -10.51 -2.48
C PRO A 50 7.93 -9.27 -3.21
N GLN A 51 6.62 -9.11 -3.35
CA GLN A 51 6.00 -7.95 -3.99
C GLN A 51 6.24 -6.68 -3.18
N ILE A 52 6.11 -6.76 -1.85
CA ILE A 52 6.37 -5.63 -0.94
C ILE A 52 7.86 -5.24 -0.98
N LEU A 53 8.78 -6.21 -1.00
CA LEU A 53 10.22 -5.95 -1.10
C LEU A 53 10.57 -5.23 -2.41
N LEU A 54 10.00 -5.66 -3.54
CA LEU A 54 10.16 -4.96 -4.82
C LEU A 54 9.65 -3.52 -4.76
N LEU A 55 8.47 -3.32 -4.18
CA LEU A 55 7.92 -1.99 -3.98
C LEU A 55 8.85 -1.10 -3.16
N PHE A 56 9.43 -1.62 -2.08
CA PHE A 56 10.39 -0.87 -1.27
C PHE A 56 11.68 -0.54 -2.01
N ILE A 57 12.16 -1.42 -2.88
CA ILE A 57 13.34 -1.15 -3.73
C ILE A 57 13.04 0.05 -4.65
N PHE A 58 11.92 0.02 -5.38
CA PHE A 58 11.52 1.13 -6.26
C PHE A 58 11.33 2.44 -5.50
N LEU A 59 10.70 2.38 -4.33
CA LEU A 59 10.53 3.56 -3.48
C LEU A 59 11.88 4.12 -3.00
N ALA A 60 12.80 3.26 -2.57
CA ALA A 60 14.13 3.68 -2.12
C ALA A 60 14.93 4.33 -3.25
N ILE A 61 14.79 3.84 -4.47
CA ILE A 61 15.43 4.44 -5.67
C ILE A 61 14.82 5.82 -5.95
N LEU A 62 13.49 5.93 -6.00
CA LEU A 62 12.80 7.20 -6.30
C LEU A 62 13.03 8.26 -5.21
N GLU A 63 13.09 7.84 -3.95
CA GLU A 63 13.40 8.70 -2.83
C GLU A 63 14.86 9.15 -2.85
N GLY A 64 15.79 8.21 -3.11
CA GLY A 64 17.22 8.48 -3.20
C GLY A 64 17.59 9.38 -4.38
N CYS A 65 16.88 9.31 -5.50
CA CYS A 65 17.06 10.23 -6.64
C CYS A 65 16.54 11.66 -6.38
N GLY A 66 15.78 11.90 -5.28
CA GLY A 66 15.15 13.19 -5.01
C GLY A 66 13.95 13.50 -5.91
N TYR A 67 13.48 12.53 -6.71
CA TYR A 67 12.33 12.70 -7.60
C TYR A 67 11.04 12.98 -6.82
N MET A 68 10.83 12.26 -5.72
CA MET A 68 9.64 12.40 -4.86
C MET A 68 9.47 13.83 -4.32
N ALA A 69 10.56 14.48 -3.90
CA ALA A 69 10.52 15.83 -3.37
C ALA A 69 10.05 16.86 -4.42
N ARG A 70 10.47 16.69 -5.67
CA ARG A 70 10.09 17.60 -6.78
C ARG A 70 8.64 17.42 -7.17
N VAL A 71 8.17 16.19 -7.28
CA VAL A 71 6.76 15.91 -7.58
C VAL A 71 5.86 16.43 -6.47
N ALA A 72 6.26 16.23 -5.19
CA ALA A 72 5.54 16.78 -4.05
C ALA A 72 5.44 18.31 -4.10
N PHE A 73 6.50 19.00 -4.51
CA PHE A 73 6.51 20.45 -4.69
C PHE A 73 5.52 20.92 -5.76
N ILE A 74 5.48 20.25 -6.92
CA ILE A 74 4.53 20.57 -7.99
C ILE A 74 3.09 20.32 -7.54
N MET A 75 2.87 19.22 -6.85
CA MET A 75 1.54 18.81 -6.36
C MET A 75 1.05 19.66 -5.19
N ASP A 76 1.94 20.32 -4.42
CA ASP A 76 1.58 21.15 -3.27
C ASP A 76 0.52 22.21 -3.63
N ARG A 77 0.65 22.83 -4.81
CA ARG A 77 -0.31 23.83 -5.29
C ARG A 77 -1.74 23.27 -5.44
N ILE A 78 -1.85 22.00 -5.84
CA ILE A 78 -3.14 21.33 -6.04
C ILE A 78 -3.69 20.88 -4.69
N PHE A 79 -2.87 20.24 -3.87
CA PHE A 79 -3.27 19.68 -2.58
C PHE A 79 -3.71 20.75 -1.56
N ARG A 80 -3.09 21.92 -1.59
CA ARG A 80 -3.50 23.07 -0.76
C ARG A 80 -4.93 23.51 -1.01
N LYS A 81 -5.45 23.41 -2.24
CA LYS A 81 -6.84 23.70 -2.54
C LYS A 81 -7.81 22.78 -1.77
N PHE A 82 -7.39 21.54 -1.55
CA PHE A 82 -8.18 20.55 -0.80
C PHE A 82 -7.87 20.53 0.70
N GLY A 83 -7.01 21.44 1.18
CA GLY A 83 -6.65 21.55 2.60
C GLY A 83 -5.60 20.56 3.07
N LEU A 84 -4.90 19.89 2.15
CA LEU A 84 -3.79 18.99 2.41
C LEU A 84 -2.46 19.66 2.07
N SER A 85 -1.39 19.30 2.74
CA SER A 85 -0.04 19.77 2.38
C SER A 85 0.53 18.94 1.24
N GLY A 86 1.47 19.50 0.46
CA GLY A 86 2.16 18.78 -0.60
C GLY A 86 2.93 17.55 -0.12
N LYS A 87 3.36 17.52 1.15
CA LYS A 87 3.98 16.35 1.78
C LYS A 87 3.01 15.15 1.84
N SER A 88 1.69 15.37 1.85
CA SER A 88 0.67 14.33 1.85
C SER A 88 0.62 13.53 0.55
N PHE A 89 1.16 14.09 -0.55
CA PHE A 89 1.20 13.41 -1.84
C PHE A 89 2.04 12.13 -1.80
N ILE A 90 3.19 12.16 -1.10
CA ILE A 90 4.10 11.01 -1.02
C ILE A 90 3.43 9.79 -0.38
N PRO A 91 2.82 9.88 0.83
CA PRO A 91 2.07 8.79 1.42
C PRO A 91 0.91 8.29 0.55
N MET A 92 0.20 9.19 -0.14
CA MET A 92 -0.90 8.80 -1.02
C MET A 92 -0.41 8.04 -2.25
N LEU A 93 0.69 8.48 -2.86
CA LEU A 93 1.29 7.80 -4.00
C LEU A 93 1.80 6.41 -3.60
N VAL A 94 2.47 6.28 -2.47
CA VAL A 94 2.88 4.98 -1.91
C VAL A 94 1.66 4.11 -1.60
N GLY A 95 0.59 4.72 -1.09
CA GLY A 95 -0.69 4.07 -0.77
C GLY A 95 -1.39 3.46 -1.99
N THR A 96 -1.13 3.94 -3.21
CA THR A 96 -1.64 3.30 -4.44
C THR A 96 -1.07 1.91 -4.65
N GLY A 97 0.16 1.67 -4.24
CA GLY A 97 0.78 0.35 -4.27
C GLY A 97 0.34 -0.49 -3.06
N CYS A 98 0.56 0.03 -1.86
CA CYS A 98 0.16 -0.61 -0.62
C CYS A 98 -0.16 0.45 0.46
N GLY A 99 -1.32 0.30 1.11
CA GLY A 99 -1.78 1.25 2.14
C GLY A 99 -0.89 1.30 3.37
N VAL A 100 -0.29 0.17 3.77
CA VAL A 100 0.53 0.09 4.99
C VAL A 100 1.81 0.93 4.90
N PRO A 101 2.69 0.76 3.90
CA PRO A 101 3.83 1.64 3.73
C PRO A 101 3.42 3.10 3.43
N GLY A 102 2.26 3.33 2.80
CA GLY A 102 1.69 4.67 2.64
C GLY A 102 1.43 5.35 3.98
N ILE A 103 0.79 4.66 4.92
CA ILE A 103 0.56 5.17 6.28
C ILE A 103 1.89 5.36 7.03
N MET A 104 2.83 4.43 6.89
CA MET A 104 4.16 4.58 7.51
C MET A 104 4.91 5.80 6.98
N ALA A 105 4.81 6.08 5.68
CA ALA A 105 5.40 7.26 5.06
C ALA A 105 4.79 8.57 5.57
N SER A 106 3.56 8.56 6.09
CA SER A 106 2.93 9.75 6.68
C SER A 106 3.65 10.28 7.94
N ARG A 107 4.53 9.47 8.55
CA ARG A 107 5.37 9.90 9.69
C ARG A 107 6.33 11.02 9.33
N THR A 108 6.63 11.21 8.05
CA THR A 108 7.48 12.32 7.57
C THR A 108 6.76 13.68 7.59
N ILE A 109 5.45 13.70 7.82
CA ILE A 109 4.65 14.91 7.92
C ILE A 109 4.76 15.46 9.35
N GLU A 110 5.30 16.67 9.48
CA GLU A 110 5.55 17.32 10.78
C GLU A 110 4.26 17.79 11.46
N SER A 111 3.28 18.24 10.68
CA SER A 111 1.98 18.69 11.18
C SER A 111 1.11 17.50 11.56
N ASP A 112 0.77 17.39 12.85
CA ASP A 112 -0.14 16.34 13.35
C ASP A 112 -1.52 16.36 12.67
N ARG A 113 -1.99 17.55 12.35
CA ARG A 113 -3.24 17.76 11.62
C ARG A 113 -3.17 17.14 10.22
N ASP A 114 -2.18 17.54 9.43
CA ASP A 114 -2.02 17.07 8.05
C ASP A 114 -1.69 15.58 8.01
N ARG A 115 -0.93 15.09 8.98
CA ARG A 115 -0.63 13.66 9.14
C ARG A 115 -1.90 12.84 9.38
N LYS A 116 -2.75 13.22 10.33
CA LYS A 116 -4.02 12.54 10.61
C LYS A 116 -4.96 12.58 9.39
N MET A 117 -5.07 13.74 8.75
CA MET A 117 -5.84 13.89 7.52
C MET A 117 -5.36 12.97 6.42
N THR A 118 -4.04 12.89 6.22
CA THR A 118 -3.42 12.01 5.21
C THR A 118 -3.66 10.54 5.52
N ILE A 119 -3.52 10.11 6.78
CA ILE A 119 -3.79 8.73 7.18
C ILE A 119 -5.24 8.34 6.88
N MET A 120 -6.20 9.21 7.21
CA MET A 120 -7.62 8.96 6.95
C MET A 120 -7.94 8.87 5.46
N THR A 121 -7.29 9.68 4.63
CA THR A 121 -7.60 9.76 3.20
C THR A 121 -6.81 8.77 2.34
N THR A 122 -5.61 8.37 2.74
CA THR A 122 -4.75 7.44 1.97
C THR A 122 -5.41 6.08 1.72
N THR A 123 -6.23 5.60 2.65
CA THR A 123 -6.88 4.28 2.56
C THR A 123 -8.04 4.22 1.57
N PHE A 124 -8.54 5.34 1.07
CA PHE A 124 -9.60 5.36 0.05
C PHE A 124 -9.10 4.92 -1.32
N ILE A 125 -7.80 5.08 -1.61
CA ILE A 125 -7.25 4.66 -2.90
C ILE A 125 -7.23 3.13 -2.96
N PRO A 126 -7.78 2.51 -4.02
CA PRO A 126 -7.67 1.08 -4.22
C PRO A 126 -6.19 0.71 -4.45
N CYS A 127 -5.66 -0.13 -3.57
CA CYS A 127 -4.31 -0.69 -3.72
C CYS A 127 -4.35 -2.03 -4.46
N GLY A 128 -3.19 -2.57 -4.81
CA GLY A 128 -3.07 -3.84 -5.52
C GLY A 128 -3.81 -5.00 -4.86
N ALA A 129 -3.88 -5.03 -3.53
CA ALA A 129 -4.62 -6.07 -2.79
C ALA A 129 -6.14 -5.93 -2.87
N LYS A 130 -6.67 -4.72 -3.14
CA LYS A 130 -8.11 -4.48 -3.32
C LYS A 130 -8.59 -4.80 -4.73
N LEU A 131 -7.71 -4.78 -5.73
CA LEU A 131 -8.06 -5.03 -7.12
C LEU A 131 -8.72 -6.41 -7.36
N PRO A 132 -8.23 -7.54 -6.80
CA PRO A 132 -8.88 -8.83 -6.95
C PRO A 132 -10.29 -8.85 -6.36
N ILE A 133 -10.52 -8.17 -5.24
CA ILE A 133 -11.85 -8.07 -4.61
C ILE A 133 -12.79 -7.26 -5.49
N ILE A 134 -12.32 -6.14 -6.04
CA ILE A 134 -13.09 -5.31 -6.97
C ILE A 134 -13.41 -6.11 -8.24
N ALA A 135 -12.46 -6.87 -8.77
CA ALA A 135 -12.66 -7.72 -9.94
C ALA A 135 -13.69 -8.83 -9.68
N LEU A 136 -13.67 -9.44 -8.50
CA LEU A 136 -14.63 -10.46 -8.10
C LEU A 136 -16.05 -9.87 -8.01
N ILE A 137 -16.20 -8.72 -7.37
CA ILE A 137 -17.48 -8.00 -7.29
C ILE A 137 -17.96 -7.59 -8.68
N ALA A 138 -17.07 -7.09 -9.53
CA ALA A 138 -17.35 -6.72 -10.91
C ALA A 138 -17.85 -7.92 -11.73
N GLY A 139 -17.21 -9.08 -11.55
CA GLY A 139 -17.62 -10.32 -12.20
C GLY A 139 -18.97 -10.83 -11.74
N ALA A 140 -19.22 -10.81 -10.43
CA ALA A 140 -20.44 -11.33 -9.83
C ALA A 140 -21.68 -10.44 -10.08
N LEU A 141 -21.54 -9.11 -9.94
CA LEU A 141 -22.66 -8.16 -10.01
C LEU A 141 -22.83 -7.52 -11.38
N PHE A 142 -21.75 -7.29 -12.11
CA PHE A 142 -21.74 -6.53 -13.38
C PHE A 142 -21.35 -7.37 -14.59
N GLY A 143 -21.35 -8.72 -14.47
CA GLY A 143 -21.06 -9.62 -15.58
C GLY A 143 -19.67 -9.43 -16.22
N GLY A 144 -18.68 -8.95 -15.45
CA GLY A 144 -17.31 -8.76 -15.95
C GLY A 144 -17.10 -7.47 -16.74
N ALA A 145 -17.92 -6.45 -16.54
CA ALA A 145 -17.78 -5.16 -17.22
C ALA A 145 -16.40 -4.52 -16.93
N TRP A 146 -15.62 -4.29 -17.96
CA TRP A 146 -14.26 -3.74 -17.88
C TRP A 146 -14.18 -2.32 -17.28
N TRP A 147 -15.29 -1.58 -17.32
CA TRP A 147 -15.40 -0.22 -16.76
C TRP A 147 -15.37 -0.17 -15.24
N VAL A 148 -15.68 -1.27 -14.54
CA VAL A 148 -15.82 -1.29 -13.08
C VAL A 148 -14.46 -1.05 -12.39
N GLY A 149 -13.37 -1.57 -12.92
CA GLY A 149 -12.03 -1.33 -12.39
C GLY A 149 -11.65 0.16 -12.41
N PRO A 150 -11.64 0.82 -13.58
CA PRO A 150 -11.39 2.25 -13.67
C PRO A 150 -12.37 3.10 -12.85
N SER A 151 -13.67 2.78 -12.85
CA SER A 151 -14.66 3.53 -12.07
C SER A 151 -14.41 3.47 -10.56
N ALA A 152 -13.97 2.34 -10.03
CA ALA A 152 -13.60 2.19 -8.63
C ALA A 152 -12.41 3.09 -8.27
N TYR A 153 -11.46 3.26 -9.19
CA TYR A 153 -10.32 4.15 -9.00
C TYR A 153 -10.75 5.63 -8.97
N PHE A 154 -11.59 6.04 -9.91
CA PHE A 154 -12.16 7.41 -9.93
C PHE A 154 -13.01 7.69 -8.70
N LEU A 155 -13.81 6.73 -8.24
CA LEU A 155 -14.56 6.84 -7.00
C LEU A 155 -13.66 6.98 -5.78
N GLY A 156 -12.55 6.24 -5.73
CA GLY A 156 -11.54 6.36 -4.68
C GLY A 156 -10.95 7.78 -4.63
N VAL A 157 -10.55 8.32 -5.78
CA VAL A 157 -10.02 9.69 -5.87
C VAL A 157 -11.09 10.73 -5.50
N ALA A 158 -12.30 10.59 -5.99
CA ALA A 158 -13.41 11.46 -5.63
C ALA A 158 -13.70 11.44 -4.13
N SER A 159 -13.66 10.25 -3.50
CA SER A 159 -13.83 10.09 -2.05
C SER A 159 -12.75 10.82 -1.24
N ILE A 160 -11.50 10.82 -1.72
CA ILE A 160 -10.41 11.58 -1.09
C ILE A 160 -10.71 13.08 -1.12
N ILE A 161 -11.12 13.59 -2.28
CA ILE A 161 -11.41 15.01 -2.45
C ILE A 161 -12.57 15.43 -1.55
N VAL A 162 -13.67 14.69 -1.58
CA VAL A 162 -14.85 14.95 -0.76
C VAL A 162 -14.54 14.86 0.72
N SER A 163 -13.84 13.81 1.14
CA SER A 163 -13.40 13.60 2.52
C SER A 163 -12.46 14.72 3.00
N GLY A 164 -11.51 15.14 2.16
CA GLY A 164 -10.61 16.26 2.47
C GLY A 164 -11.36 17.58 2.66
N LEU A 165 -12.34 17.87 1.80
CA LEU A 165 -13.19 19.08 1.92
C LEU A 165 -14.08 19.06 3.18
N ILE A 166 -14.64 17.89 3.52
CA ILE A 166 -15.47 17.73 4.73
C ILE A 166 -14.60 17.88 5.98
N LEU A 167 -13.44 17.22 6.01
CA LEU A 167 -12.51 17.29 7.13
C LEU A 167 -12.01 18.71 7.37
N LYS A 168 -11.71 19.47 6.30
CA LYS A 168 -11.30 20.88 6.39
C LYS A 168 -12.34 21.75 7.11
N LYS A 169 -13.64 21.44 6.97
CA LYS A 169 -14.72 22.19 7.65
C LYS A 169 -14.90 21.80 9.11
N THR A 170 -14.33 20.69 9.55
CA THR A 170 -14.45 20.22 10.93
C THR A 170 -13.52 21.02 11.84
N ARG A 171 -13.98 21.42 13.03
CA ARG A 171 -13.20 22.21 14.01
C ARG A 171 -11.86 21.58 14.37
N MET A 172 -11.76 20.26 14.32
CA MET A 172 -10.54 19.50 14.64
C MET A 172 -9.44 19.66 13.58
N PHE A 173 -9.83 19.94 12.34
CA PHE A 173 -8.93 20.11 11.18
C PHE A 173 -9.02 21.51 10.55
N ALA A 174 -9.71 22.46 11.23
CA ALA A 174 -9.78 23.85 10.80
C ALA A 174 -8.41 24.52 10.92
N GLY A 175 -7.99 25.20 9.87
CA GLY A 175 -6.71 25.92 9.81
C GLY A 175 -6.09 25.78 8.42
N ASP A 176 -5.04 26.56 8.18
CA ASP A 176 -4.29 26.50 6.94
C ASP A 176 -3.29 25.32 6.97
N PRO A 177 -3.08 24.63 5.84
CA PRO A 177 -2.09 23.57 5.74
C PRO A 177 -0.69 24.13 6.05
N ALA A 178 0.15 23.32 6.68
CA ALA A 178 1.50 23.73 7.00
C ALA A 178 2.26 24.19 5.74
N PRO A 179 3.05 25.26 5.84
CA PRO A 179 3.85 25.72 4.71
C PRO A 179 4.79 24.61 4.25
N PHE A 180 4.79 24.37 2.95
CA PHE A 180 5.70 23.38 2.35
C PHE A 180 7.10 24.00 2.27
N VAL A 181 7.91 23.77 3.29
CA VAL A 181 9.33 24.10 3.30
C VAL A 181 10.10 22.79 3.15
N MET A 182 10.60 22.54 1.96
CA MET A 182 11.47 21.40 1.70
C MET A 182 12.65 21.91 0.84
N GLU A 183 13.85 21.70 1.34
CA GLU A 183 15.04 21.89 0.54
C GLU A 183 15.03 20.83 -0.57
N LEU A 184 15.13 21.28 -1.82
CA LEU A 184 15.19 20.38 -2.97
C LEU A 184 16.56 19.70 -2.98
N PRO A 185 16.67 18.42 -2.67
CA PRO A 185 17.95 17.73 -2.71
C PRO A 185 18.48 17.73 -4.16
N ALA A 186 19.81 17.88 -4.30
CA ALA A 186 20.46 17.69 -5.57
C ALA A 186 20.24 16.25 -6.08
N TYR A 187 20.16 16.06 -7.39
CA TYR A 187 20.07 14.72 -7.95
C TYR A 187 21.31 13.91 -7.60
N HIS A 188 21.10 12.86 -6.85
CA HIS A 188 22.14 11.88 -6.54
C HIS A 188 21.69 10.52 -7.07
N ILE A 189 22.61 9.80 -7.70
CA ILE A 189 22.37 8.39 -8.02
C ILE A 189 22.49 7.63 -6.72
N PRO A 190 21.43 6.97 -6.23
CA PRO A 190 21.48 6.24 -4.96
C PRO A 190 22.49 5.10 -5.08
N THR A 191 23.36 4.99 -4.09
CA THR A 191 24.32 3.88 -4.01
C THR A 191 23.55 2.59 -3.74
N VAL A 192 23.83 1.53 -4.47
CA VAL A 192 23.13 0.24 -4.35
C VAL A 192 23.12 -0.27 -2.89
N GLY A 193 24.20 -0.01 -2.15
CA GLY A 193 24.28 -0.36 -0.72
C GLY A 193 23.25 0.35 0.14
N ASN A 194 23.00 1.65 -0.12
CA ASN A 194 22.00 2.42 0.63
C ASN A 194 20.58 1.95 0.29
N VAL A 195 20.30 1.62 -0.97
CA VAL A 195 19.00 1.08 -1.40
C VAL A 195 18.71 -0.26 -0.71
N LEU A 196 19.68 -1.18 -0.72
CA LEU A 196 19.55 -2.49 -0.08
C LEU A 196 19.37 -2.37 1.44
N ARG A 197 20.12 -1.47 2.08
CA ARG A 197 19.99 -1.22 3.52
C ARG A 197 18.62 -0.66 3.87
N SER A 198 18.15 0.35 3.13
CA SER A 198 16.81 0.92 3.32
C SER A 198 15.71 -0.10 3.10
N MET A 199 15.85 -0.97 2.09
CA MET A 199 14.94 -2.07 1.84
C MET A 199 14.91 -3.04 3.04
N TRP A 200 16.07 -3.42 3.55
CA TRP A 200 16.19 -4.34 4.68
C TRP A 200 15.58 -3.75 5.96
N GLU A 201 15.93 -2.51 6.30
CA GLU A 201 15.41 -1.83 7.50
C GLU A 201 13.88 -1.68 7.44
N ARG A 202 13.34 -1.28 6.29
CA ARG A 202 11.89 -1.16 6.10
C ARG A 202 11.19 -2.52 6.05
N GLY A 203 11.78 -3.51 5.39
CA GLY A 203 11.28 -4.88 5.34
C GLY A 203 11.24 -5.53 6.72
N TRP A 204 12.30 -5.37 7.50
CA TRP A 204 12.38 -5.88 8.88
C TRP A 204 11.38 -5.20 9.82
N SER A 205 11.17 -3.90 9.64
CA SER A 205 10.15 -3.16 10.42
C SER A 205 8.72 -3.56 10.06
N PHE A 206 8.52 -4.21 8.92
CA PHE A 206 7.20 -4.68 8.46
C PHE A 206 6.88 -6.09 9.00
N ILE A 207 7.88 -6.95 9.16
CA ILE A 207 7.74 -8.30 9.73
C ILE A 207 7.69 -8.24 11.26
#